data_db6d71be1d29cdcba2043a7e746fda01
#
_entry.id   db6d71be1d29cdcba2043a7e746fda01
#
_cell.length_a   1.000
_cell.length_b   1.000
_cell.length_c   1.000
_cell.angle_alpha   90.00
_cell.angle_beta   90.00
_cell.angle_gamma   90.00
#
_symmetry.space_group_name_H-M   'P 1'
#
loop_
_entity.id
_entity.type
_entity.pdbx_description
1 polymer ?
#
loop_
_entity_poly.entity_id
_entity_poly.type
_entity_poly.pdbx_seq_one_letter_code
_entity_poly.pdbx_strand_id
1 'polypeptide(L)'
;MQTSAVILKGPKDLGLDVLDVKPPTADDLVVRISHSGISTGTEKLFWSGEMPPFPGMGYPLVPGYEAVGEVMQASPSCDFKAGDRVFVPGANCYEGAFGLFGGAARTLVTDPARVTKIDAGFGAEGALLALAATARHAMAGQGKAVPDLIVGHGVLGRLLARLAIAAGAPAPTVWEL
;
A
#
# COMPACT_ATOMS: atom_id res chain seq x y z
N MET A 1 -8.19 14.98 -14.71
CA MET A 1 -9.26 13.98 -14.48
C MET A 1 -9.62 13.97 -13.02
N GLN A 2 -10.81 13.42 -12.65
CA GLN A 2 -11.24 13.39 -11.25
C GLN A 2 -11.28 11.99 -10.68
N THR A 3 -11.11 11.88 -9.36
CA THR A 3 -11.20 10.63 -8.63
C THR A 3 -11.93 10.83 -7.29
N SER A 4 -12.71 9.83 -6.89
CA SER A 4 -13.22 9.77 -5.52
C SER A 4 -12.13 9.21 -4.61
N ALA A 5 -11.87 9.87 -3.49
CA ALA A 5 -10.85 9.48 -2.55
C ALA A 5 -11.34 9.58 -1.11
N VAL A 6 -10.77 8.73 -0.25
CA VAL A 6 -10.83 8.93 1.19
C VAL A 6 -9.91 10.09 1.53
N ILE A 7 -10.38 11.06 2.29
CA ILE A 7 -9.60 12.25 2.63
C ILE A 7 -9.68 12.55 4.13
N LEU A 8 -8.53 12.83 4.70
CA LEU A 8 -8.40 13.46 6.01
C LEU A 8 -8.24 14.96 5.78
N LYS A 9 -9.28 15.73 6.01
CA LYS A 9 -9.27 17.21 5.86
C LYS A 9 -8.46 17.87 6.99
N GLY A 10 -8.39 17.21 8.12
CA GLY A 10 -7.64 17.55 9.31
C GLY A 10 -7.73 16.43 10.33
N PRO A 11 -7.13 16.58 11.52
CA PRO A 11 -7.29 15.62 12.60
C PRO A 11 -8.76 15.37 12.93
N LYS A 12 -9.14 14.07 12.97
CA LYS A 12 -10.49 13.57 13.24
C LYS A 12 -11.57 14.00 12.22
N ASP A 13 -11.16 14.55 11.08
CA ASP A 13 -12.04 14.96 9.99
C ASP A 13 -11.79 14.07 8.76
N LEU A 14 -12.45 12.90 8.75
CA LEU A 14 -12.38 11.89 7.70
C LEU A 14 -13.65 11.95 6.85
N GLY A 15 -13.48 11.93 5.53
CA GLY A 15 -14.61 11.89 4.60
C GLY A 15 -14.25 11.26 3.26
N LEU A 16 -15.25 11.26 2.38
CA LEU A 16 -15.06 10.98 0.96
C LEU A 16 -15.21 12.31 0.21
N ASP A 17 -14.32 12.54 -0.75
CA ASP A 17 -14.38 13.72 -1.59
C ASP A 17 -14.00 13.38 -3.03
N VAL A 18 -14.25 14.30 -3.95
CA VAL A 18 -13.84 14.21 -5.34
C VAL A 18 -12.67 15.18 -5.53
N LEU A 19 -11.54 14.64 -5.93
CA LEU A 19 -10.31 15.39 -6.13
C LEU A 19 -9.92 15.44 -7.60
N ASP A 20 -9.32 16.54 -7.99
CA ASP A 20 -8.63 16.62 -9.27
C ASP A 20 -7.29 15.88 -9.20
N VAL A 21 -7.04 15.08 -10.22
CA VAL A 21 -5.79 14.31 -10.36
C VAL A 21 -4.97 14.98 -11.46
N LYS A 22 -3.70 15.20 -11.19
CA LYS A 22 -2.74 15.73 -12.15
C LYS A 22 -2.80 14.92 -13.43
N PRO A 23 -2.78 15.57 -14.60
CA PRO A 23 -2.77 14.84 -15.87
C PRO A 23 -1.61 13.85 -15.93
N PRO A 24 -1.83 12.60 -16.36
CA PRO A 24 -0.73 11.65 -16.54
C PRO A 24 0.20 12.15 -17.64
N THR A 25 1.50 11.97 -17.43
CA THR A 25 2.51 12.14 -18.48
C THR A 25 2.53 10.92 -19.40
N ALA A 26 3.35 10.96 -20.44
CA ALA A 26 3.51 9.82 -21.35
C ALA A 26 4.13 8.58 -20.65
N ASP A 27 4.81 8.79 -19.54
CA ASP A 27 5.54 7.72 -18.83
C ASP A 27 4.80 7.17 -17.60
N ASP A 28 3.66 7.78 -17.24
CA ASP A 28 2.90 7.38 -16.05
C ASP A 28 1.95 6.20 -16.31
N LEU A 29 1.61 5.51 -15.23
CA LEU A 29 0.50 4.58 -15.16
C LEU A 29 -0.75 5.26 -14.62
N VAL A 30 -1.89 4.95 -15.22
CA VAL A 30 -3.21 5.21 -14.63
C VAL A 30 -3.72 3.89 -14.06
N VAL A 31 -3.97 3.84 -12.76
CA VAL A 31 -4.40 2.63 -12.07
C VAL A 31 -5.75 2.83 -11.42
N ARG A 32 -6.68 1.93 -11.69
CA ARG A 32 -7.96 1.84 -11.00
C ARG A 32 -7.82 0.94 -9.79
N ILE A 33 -7.92 1.52 -8.60
CA ILE A 33 -7.81 0.81 -7.34
C ILE A 33 -9.11 0.07 -7.01
N SER A 34 -8.98 -1.18 -6.63
CA SER A 34 -10.09 -2.03 -6.17
C SER A 34 -10.12 -2.15 -4.66
N HIS A 35 -8.96 -2.20 -4.01
CA HIS A 35 -8.83 -2.32 -2.55
C HIS A 35 -7.64 -1.49 -2.08
N SER A 36 -7.79 -0.88 -0.91
CA SER A 36 -6.71 -0.21 -0.18
C SER A 36 -6.72 -0.69 1.26
N GLY A 37 -5.59 -1.18 1.75
CA GLY A 37 -5.43 -1.56 3.15
C GLY A 37 -5.48 -0.34 4.05
N ILE A 38 -5.87 -0.54 5.30
CA ILE A 38 -5.88 0.48 6.35
C ILE A 38 -4.93 0.02 7.45
N SER A 39 -3.83 0.72 7.64
CA SER A 39 -2.91 0.46 8.73
C SER A 39 -3.46 1.03 10.04
N THR A 40 -3.74 0.17 10.99
CA THR A 40 -4.26 0.57 12.30
C THR A 40 -3.27 1.42 13.11
N GLY A 41 -1.99 1.43 12.75
CA GLY A 41 -0.96 2.30 13.34
C GLY A 41 -0.88 3.65 12.63
N THR A 42 -0.46 3.63 11.37
CA THR A 42 -0.13 4.84 10.59
C THR A 42 -1.35 5.72 10.32
N GLU A 43 -2.44 5.15 9.79
CA GLU A 43 -3.65 5.91 9.51
C GLU A 43 -4.33 6.40 10.78
N LYS A 44 -4.21 5.67 11.90
CA LYS A 44 -4.69 6.14 13.20
C LYS A 44 -3.95 7.40 13.64
N LEU A 45 -2.62 7.45 13.49
CA LEU A 45 -1.81 8.63 13.83
C LEU A 45 -2.16 9.83 12.94
N PHE A 46 -2.39 9.62 11.65
CA PHE A 46 -2.88 10.68 10.77
C PHE A 46 -4.26 11.16 11.19
N TRP A 47 -5.19 10.22 11.45
CA TRP A 47 -6.53 10.58 11.85
C TRP A 47 -6.57 11.31 13.20
N SER A 48 -5.77 10.89 14.18
CA SER A 48 -5.72 11.56 15.49
C SER A 48 -4.97 12.90 15.49
N GLY A 49 -4.14 13.15 14.48
CA GLY A 49 -3.24 14.31 14.43
C GLY A 49 -1.96 14.13 15.24
N GLU A 50 -1.69 12.91 15.69
CA GLU A 50 -0.52 12.57 16.53
C GLU A 50 0.69 12.09 15.71
N MET A 51 0.56 12.08 14.37
CA MET A 51 1.69 11.75 13.51
C MET A 51 2.80 12.79 13.68
N PRO A 52 4.02 12.38 14.03
CA PRO A 52 5.15 13.29 14.05
C PRO A 52 5.34 13.96 12.69
N PRO A 53 5.68 15.26 12.64
CA PRO A 53 5.87 15.97 11.38
C PRO A 53 7.08 15.40 10.62
N PHE A 54 6.93 15.22 9.32
CA PHE A 54 7.99 14.84 8.40
C PHE A 54 7.75 15.45 7.00
N PRO A 55 8.79 15.53 6.14
CA PRO A 55 8.66 16.11 4.81
C PRO A 55 7.56 15.44 3.97
N GLY A 56 6.67 16.26 3.40
CA GLY A 56 5.55 15.79 2.58
C GLY A 56 4.28 15.43 3.35
N MET A 57 4.30 15.50 4.69
CA MET A 57 3.11 15.31 5.52
C MET A 57 2.35 16.63 5.65
N GLY A 58 1.04 16.58 5.48
CA GLY A 58 0.14 17.72 5.66
C GLY A 58 -1.31 17.34 5.41
N TYR A 59 -2.21 18.25 5.71
CA TYR A 59 -3.64 18.12 5.44
C TYR A 59 -4.08 19.19 4.42
N PRO A 60 -5.09 18.92 3.60
CA PRO A 60 -5.83 17.64 3.44
C PRO A 60 -4.93 16.51 2.93
N LEU A 61 -5.14 15.26 3.40
CA LEU A 61 -4.33 14.10 3.08
C LEU A 61 -5.18 12.95 2.52
N VAL A 62 -4.75 12.36 1.41
CA VAL A 62 -5.25 11.06 0.95
C VAL A 62 -4.35 9.98 1.56
N PRO A 63 -4.85 9.10 2.44
CA PRO A 63 -4.06 8.05 3.07
C PRO A 63 -3.89 6.83 2.14
N GLY A 64 -3.31 5.75 2.65
CA GLY A 64 -3.21 4.45 2.01
C GLY A 64 -1.89 4.22 1.28
N TYR A 65 -1.23 3.13 1.63
CA TYR A 65 0.03 2.69 1.00
C TYR A 65 0.03 1.17 0.69
N GLU A 66 -1.13 0.55 0.78
CA GLU A 66 -1.36 -0.88 0.56
C GLU A 66 -2.50 -1.03 -0.46
N ALA A 67 -2.33 -0.40 -1.64
CA ALA A 67 -3.37 -0.40 -2.65
C ALA A 67 -3.16 -1.49 -3.70
N VAL A 68 -4.27 -2.07 -4.16
CA VAL A 68 -4.31 -3.06 -5.24
C VAL A 68 -5.30 -2.61 -6.29
N GLY A 69 -4.90 -2.71 -7.54
CA GLY A 69 -5.72 -2.26 -8.64
C GLY A 69 -5.37 -2.91 -9.97
N GLU A 70 -5.92 -2.34 -11.01
CA GLU A 70 -5.73 -2.75 -12.38
C GLU A 70 -5.22 -1.55 -13.20
N VAL A 71 -4.21 -1.77 -14.00
CA VAL A 71 -3.69 -0.77 -14.92
C VAL A 71 -4.75 -0.46 -15.99
N MET A 72 -5.15 0.79 -16.08
CA MET A 72 -6.08 1.28 -17.10
C MET A 72 -5.35 1.83 -18.32
N GLN A 73 -4.22 2.49 -18.07
CA GLN A 73 -3.37 3.07 -19.09
C GLN A 73 -1.90 2.93 -18.67
N ALA A 74 -1.07 2.55 -19.61
CA ALA A 74 0.38 2.44 -19.45
C ALA A 74 1.09 3.05 -20.64
N SER A 75 2.32 3.53 -20.43
CA SER A 75 3.22 3.91 -21.51
C SER A 75 3.60 2.69 -22.35
N PRO A 76 3.75 2.84 -23.67
CA PRO A 76 4.31 1.77 -24.51
C PRO A 76 5.75 1.39 -24.16
N SER A 77 6.45 2.25 -23.44
CA SER A 77 7.87 2.08 -23.06
C SER A 77 8.07 1.30 -21.77
N CYS A 78 7.02 0.98 -21.01
CA CYS A 78 7.10 0.26 -19.74
C CYS A 78 6.60 -1.19 -19.86
N ASP A 79 6.98 -2.03 -18.89
CA ASP A 79 6.62 -3.46 -18.83
C ASP A 79 5.17 -3.72 -18.40
N PHE A 80 4.35 -2.67 -18.29
CA PHE A 80 2.95 -2.77 -17.91
C PHE A 80 2.03 -2.58 -19.12
N LYS A 81 0.84 -3.18 -19.03
CA LYS A 81 -0.22 -2.99 -20.01
C LYS A 81 -1.59 -2.89 -19.32
N ALA A 82 -2.56 -2.34 -20.00
CA ALA A 82 -3.94 -2.33 -19.53
C ALA A 82 -4.42 -3.74 -19.18
N GLY A 83 -5.08 -3.88 -18.04
CA GLY A 83 -5.52 -5.15 -17.48
C GLY A 83 -4.52 -5.81 -16.51
N ASP A 84 -3.27 -5.35 -16.44
CA ASP A 84 -2.33 -5.90 -15.47
C ASP A 84 -2.78 -5.63 -14.03
N ARG A 85 -2.74 -6.66 -13.20
CA ARG A 85 -3.01 -6.55 -11.77
C ARG A 85 -1.77 -6.06 -11.05
N VAL A 86 -1.92 -5.04 -10.21
CA VAL A 86 -0.78 -4.35 -9.60
C VAL A 86 -1.01 -4.00 -8.13
N PHE A 87 0.08 -4.03 -7.37
CA PHE A 87 0.20 -3.41 -6.06
C PHE A 87 0.82 -2.02 -6.22
N VAL A 88 0.23 -1.03 -5.54
CA VAL A 88 0.69 0.37 -5.55
C VAL A 88 0.90 0.83 -4.11
N PRO A 89 2.13 1.23 -3.74
CA PRO A 89 2.44 1.70 -2.39
C PRO A 89 1.98 3.15 -2.13
N GLY A 90 1.07 3.64 -2.94
CA GLY A 90 0.54 4.99 -2.91
C GLY A 90 1.03 5.86 -4.05
N ALA A 91 0.42 7.05 -4.18
CA ALA A 91 0.71 8.01 -5.22
C ALA A 91 0.49 9.46 -4.75
N ASN A 92 1.35 10.37 -5.17
CA ASN A 92 1.21 11.81 -4.93
C ASN A 92 0.72 12.51 -6.20
N CYS A 93 -0.51 12.24 -6.59
CA CYS A 93 -1.07 12.70 -7.86
C CYS A 93 -2.27 13.67 -7.72
N TYR A 94 -2.62 14.09 -6.53
CA TYR A 94 -3.80 14.92 -6.28
C TYR A 94 -3.46 16.40 -6.32
N GLU A 95 -4.41 17.20 -6.81
CA GLU A 95 -4.38 18.65 -6.68
C GLU A 95 -5.11 19.05 -5.39
N GLY A 96 -4.50 19.95 -4.61
CA GLY A 96 -5.09 20.46 -3.37
C GLY A 96 -5.10 19.48 -2.19
N ALA A 97 -4.48 18.31 -2.30
CA ALA A 97 -4.31 17.37 -1.21
C ALA A 97 -2.92 16.72 -1.24
N PHE A 98 -2.39 16.45 -0.05
CA PHE A 98 -1.18 15.66 0.10
C PHE A 98 -1.48 14.18 -0.20
N GLY A 99 -0.61 13.53 -0.93
CA GLY A 99 -0.72 12.13 -1.32
C GLY A 99 0.58 11.38 -1.05
N LEU A 100 1.20 11.60 0.11
CA LEU A 100 2.47 10.92 0.41
C LEU A 100 2.32 9.41 0.34
N PHE A 101 1.18 8.90 0.79
CA PHE A 101 0.73 7.52 0.62
C PHE A 101 -0.33 7.41 -0.48
N GLY A 102 -1.41 8.15 -0.43
CA GLY A 102 -2.32 8.44 -1.54
C GLY A 102 -2.99 7.25 -2.24
N GLY A 103 -2.97 6.06 -1.64
CA GLY A 103 -3.53 4.86 -2.27
C GLY A 103 -5.04 4.67 -2.08
N ALA A 104 -5.67 5.43 -1.17
CA ALA A 104 -7.08 5.29 -0.83
C ALA A 104 -7.98 6.13 -1.77
N ALA A 105 -7.83 5.96 -3.07
CA ALA A 105 -8.62 6.62 -4.10
C ALA A 105 -9.04 5.63 -5.19
N ARG A 106 -10.12 5.93 -5.88
CA ARG A 106 -10.63 5.06 -6.95
C ARG A 106 -9.68 4.95 -8.15
N THR A 107 -9.05 6.06 -8.50
CA THR A 107 -8.09 6.12 -9.61
C THR A 107 -6.94 7.00 -9.20
N LEU A 108 -5.74 6.58 -9.53
CA LEU A 108 -4.53 7.33 -9.27
C LEU A 108 -3.58 7.29 -10.49
N VAL A 109 -2.64 8.21 -10.49
CA VAL A 109 -1.55 8.30 -11.47
C VAL A 109 -0.23 8.12 -10.73
N THR A 110 0.63 7.28 -11.23
CA THR A 110 1.90 6.95 -10.57
C THR A 110 2.98 6.54 -11.58
N ASP A 111 4.23 6.72 -11.19
CA ASP A 111 5.40 6.23 -11.90
C ASP A 111 5.40 4.68 -11.90
N PRO A 112 5.60 4.01 -13.05
CA PRO A 112 5.71 2.55 -13.14
C PRO A 112 6.82 1.96 -12.24
N ALA A 113 7.90 2.69 -11.99
CA ALA A 113 8.97 2.23 -11.09
C ALA A 113 8.52 2.01 -9.63
N ARG A 114 7.40 2.60 -9.24
CA ARG A 114 6.80 2.44 -7.89
C ARG A 114 5.83 1.27 -7.80
N VAL A 115 5.47 0.67 -8.90
CA VAL A 115 4.38 -0.30 -9.00
C VAL A 115 4.94 -1.71 -9.11
N THR A 116 4.30 -2.66 -8.45
CA THR A 116 4.68 -4.08 -8.56
C THR A 116 3.55 -4.85 -9.23
N LYS A 117 3.87 -5.53 -10.34
CA LYS A 117 2.94 -6.48 -10.95
C LYS A 117 2.73 -7.67 -10.01
N ILE A 118 1.48 -8.05 -9.82
CA ILE A 118 1.10 -9.21 -9.01
C ILE A 118 0.27 -10.18 -9.85
N ASP A 119 0.11 -11.39 -9.37
CA ASP A 119 -0.72 -12.38 -10.05
C ASP A 119 -2.16 -11.88 -10.21
N ALA A 120 -2.74 -12.14 -11.38
CA ALA A 120 -4.08 -11.70 -11.72
C ALA A 120 -5.17 -12.32 -10.81
N GLY A 121 -4.88 -13.46 -10.18
CA GLY A 121 -5.78 -14.12 -9.24
C GLY A 121 -5.88 -13.44 -7.87
N PHE A 122 -4.95 -12.52 -7.53
CA PHE A 122 -5.04 -11.83 -6.24
C PHE A 122 -6.17 -10.81 -6.21
N GLY A 123 -7.04 -10.95 -5.22
CA GLY A 123 -8.08 -9.98 -4.85
C GLY A 123 -7.58 -8.95 -3.84
N ALA A 124 -8.31 -8.80 -2.73
CA ALA A 124 -7.96 -7.91 -1.63
C ALA A 124 -6.65 -8.31 -0.93
N GLU A 125 -6.30 -9.59 -0.93
CA GLU A 125 -5.09 -10.13 -0.32
C GLU A 125 -3.81 -9.58 -0.96
N GLY A 126 -3.86 -9.10 -2.19
CA GLY A 126 -2.73 -8.40 -2.81
C GLY A 126 -2.30 -7.14 -2.03
N ALA A 127 -3.19 -6.52 -1.27
CA ALA A 127 -2.86 -5.39 -0.39
C ALA A 127 -1.87 -5.78 0.73
N LEU A 128 -1.76 -7.08 1.05
CA LEU A 128 -0.83 -7.58 2.07
C LEU A 128 0.63 -7.59 1.59
N LEU A 129 0.91 -7.25 0.33
CA LEU A 129 2.28 -7.32 -0.23
C LEU A 129 3.28 -6.47 0.56
N ALA A 130 2.90 -5.27 1.01
CA ALA A 130 3.76 -4.43 1.84
C ALA A 130 4.13 -5.10 3.16
N LEU A 131 3.15 -5.66 3.86
CA LEU A 131 3.38 -6.38 5.11
C LEU A 131 4.14 -7.69 4.89
N ALA A 132 3.90 -8.38 3.79
CA ALA A 132 4.66 -9.58 3.41
C ALA A 132 6.14 -9.23 3.12
N ALA A 133 6.40 -8.10 2.44
CA ALA A 133 7.74 -7.60 2.22
C ALA A 133 8.44 -7.23 3.55
N THR A 134 7.71 -6.61 4.48
CA THR A 134 8.22 -6.31 5.83
C THR A 134 8.59 -7.58 6.59
N ALA A 135 7.71 -8.58 6.58
CA ALA A 135 7.98 -9.88 7.20
C ALA A 135 9.20 -10.56 6.58
N ARG A 136 9.30 -10.55 5.24
CA ARG A 136 10.45 -11.11 4.54
C ARG A 136 11.74 -10.36 4.85
N HIS A 137 11.69 -9.03 4.95
CA HIS A 137 12.84 -8.21 5.30
C HIS A 137 13.35 -8.53 6.71
N ALA A 138 12.45 -8.68 7.67
CA ALA A 138 12.82 -9.07 9.03
C ALA A 138 13.56 -10.42 9.06
N MET A 139 13.14 -11.39 8.27
CA MET A 139 13.82 -12.68 8.14
C MET A 139 15.17 -12.56 7.41
N ALA A 140 15.26 -11.75 6.36
CA ALA A 140 16.48 -11.59 5.58
C ALA A 140 17.60 -10.87 6.36
N GLY A 141 17.25 -9.93 7.23
CA GLY A 141 18.18 -9.15 8.04
C GLY A 141 18.90 -9.92 9.14
N GLN A 142 18.43 -11.12 9.49
CA GLN A 142 18.97 -11.97 10.55
C GLN A 142 19.89 -13.10 10.01
N GLY A 143 20.61 -12.87 8.92
CA GLY A 143 21.56 -13.84 8.39
C GLY A 143 20.93 -15.14 7.88
N LYS A 144 19.73 -15.06 7.34
CA LYS A 144 18.87 -16.19 6.90
C LYS A 144 18.30 -17.04 8.05
N ALA A 145 18.39 -16.59 9.29
CA ALA A 145 17.74 -17.28 10.40
C ALA A 145 16.21 -17.16 10.25
N VAL A 146 15.56 -18.29 10.19
CA VAL A 146 14.10 -18.36 10.20
C VAL A 146 13.65 -18.39 11.66
N PRO A 147 12.62 -17.61 12.05
CA PRO A 147 12.17 -17.56 13.43
C PRO A 147 11.62 -18.93 13.89
N ASP A 148 12.03 -19.39 15.04
CA ASP A 148 11.48 -20.54 15.76
C ASP A 148 10.38 -20.14 16.75
N LEU A 149 10.36 -18.85 17.16
CA LEU A 149 9.35 -18.25 18.02
C LEU A 149 8.86 -16.92 17.43
N ILE A 150 7.55 -16.75 17.38
CA ILE A 150 6.88 -15.51 16.99
C ILE A 150 5.98 -15.07 18.15
N VAL A 151 6.18 -13.84 18.63
CA VAL A 151 5.32 -13.24 19.65
C VAL A 151 4.30 -12.32 18.94
N GLY A 152 3.01 -12.64 19.07
CA GLY A 152 1.91 -11.97 18.40
C GLY A 152 1.45 -12.69 17.12
N HIS A 153 0.14 -12.91 17.00
CA HIS A 153 -0.48 -13.61 15.86
C HIS A 153 -1.41 -12.73 15.04
N GLY A 154 -1.13 -11.44 14.99
CA GLY A 154 -1.74 -10.48 14.06
C GLY A 154 -1.32 -10.75 12.61
N VAL A 155 -1.67 -9.84 11.70
CA VAL A 155 -1.38 -10.01 10.26
C VAL A 155 0.11 -10.25 10.01
N LEU A 156 0.99 -9.46 10.62
CA LEU A 156 2.43 -9.58 10.44
C LEU A 156 2.98 -10.91 10.99
N GLY A 157 2.56 -11.32 12.19
CA GLY A 157 2.97 -12.60 12.78
C GLY A 157 2.54 -13.81 11.93
N ARG A 158 1.33 -13.76 11.39
CA ARG A 158 0.83 -14.78 10.46
C ARG A 158 1.61 -14.83 9.15
N LEU A 159 2.00 -13.68 8.61
CA LEU A 159 2.83 -13.61 7.41
C LEU A 159 4.23 -14.16 7.68
N LEU A 160 4.85 -13.81 8.81
CA LEU A 160 6.14 -14.38 9.24
C LEU A 160 6.08 -15.91 9.33
N ALA A 161 5.07 -16.45 10.01
CA ALA A 161 4.91 -17.91 10.14
C ALA A 161 4.77 -18.60 8.77
N ARG A 162 3.93 -18.05 7.89
CA ARG A 162 3.72 -18.58 6.54
C ARG A 162 4.98 -18.51 5.68
N LEU A 163 5.71 -17.40 5.75
CA LEU A 163 6.96 -17.23 4.99
C LEU A 163 8.06 -18.17 5.52
N ALA A 164 8.14 -18.40 6.83
CA ALA A 164 9.06 -19.37 7.42
C ALA A 164 8.80 -20.77 6.88
N ILE A 165 7.54 -21.23 6.91
CA ILE A 165 7.13 -22.54 6.39
C ILE A 165 7.40 -22.61 4.87
N ALA A 166 7.06 -21.57 4.11
CA ALA A 166 7.31 -21.52 2.67
C ALA A 166 8.80 -21.55 2.31
N ALA A 167 9.66 -21.08 3.21
CA ALA A 167 11.12 -21.19 3.06
C ALA A 167 11.67 -22.58 3.45
N GLY A 168 10.81 -23.56 3.79
CA GLY A 168 11.18 -24.92 4.14
C GLY A 168 11.56 -25.13 5.59
N ALA A 169 11.34 -24.12 6.45
CA ALA A 169 11.60 -24.26 7.89
C ALA A 169 10.47 -25.04 8.59
N PRO A 170 10.76 -25.64 9.77
CA PRO A 170 9.71 -26.12 10.66
C PRO A 170 8.74 -24.97 11.03
N ALA A 171 7.49 -25.34 11.31
CA ALA A 171 6.51 -24.36 11.75
C ALA A 171 6.98 -23.68 13.07
N PRO A 172 7.05 -22.35 13.12
CA PRO A 172 7.48 -21.66 14.33
C PRO A 172 6.44 -21.80 15.44
N THR A 173 6.88 -21.76 16.69
CA THR A 173 5.99 -21.59 17.82
C THR A 173 5.42 -20.18 17.82
N VAL A 174 4.10 -20.03 17.98
CA VAL A 174 3.45 -18.72 18.07
C VAL A 174 2.93 -18.52 19.47
N TRP A 175 3.35 -17.44 20.12
CA TRP A 175 2.86 -16.99 21.42
C TRP A 175 1.95 -15.78 21.23
N GLU A 176 0.68 -15.92 21.57
CA GLU A 176 -0.35 -14.88 21.56
C GLU A 176 -0.84 -14.65 22.99
N LEU A 177 -1.13 -13.38 23.33
CA LEU A 177 -1.66 -12.96 24.64
C LEU A 177 -3.18 -12.77 24.56
#